data_5cee5efc46b0abef4e148af9f5119afe
#
_entry.id   5cee5efc46b0abef4e148af9f5119afe
#
_cell.length_a   1.000
_cell.length_b   1.000
_cell.length_c   1.000
_cell.angle_alpha   90.00
_cell.angle_beta   90.00
_cell.angle_gamma   90.00
#
_symmetry.space_group_name_H-M   'P 1'
#
loop_
_entity.id
_entity.type
_entity.pdbx_description
1 polymer ?
#
loop_
_entity_poly.entity_id
_entity_poly.type
_entity_poly.pdbx_seq_one_letter_code
_entity_poly.pdbx_strand_id
1 'polypeptide(L)'
;VVALEVPEDQVQNYGIVVADPEGRITSFQEKPKPAEARSRLASTGIYIFEPSVIDLVPPGQEFDIGSQLFPLLVEKQQPFYAQNRFFNWIDIGRVSDYWAVCQRVLRGEEDQMQMPGTEVRPGVWVGLNTRIDWDTVHITGPVYIGSSTCIEPGVTIEGPTWIGHGSLLREGSKV
;
A
#
# COMPACT_ATOMS: atom_id res chain seq x y z
N VAL A 1 15.55 -4.51 -9.17
CA VAL A 1 14.10 -4.32 -9.02
C VAL A 1 13.54 -5.47 -8.18
N VAL A 2 12.75 -5.17 -7.17
CA VAL A 2 11.92 -6.19 -6.52
C VAL A 2 10.64 -6.35 -7.31
N ALA A 3 10.27 -7.58 -7.59
CA ALA A 3 9.09 -7.91 -8.38
C ALA A 3 8.33 -9.09 -7.77
N LEU A 4 7.04 -9.20 -8.08
CA LEU A 4 6.20 -10.31 -7.67
C LEU A 4 5.22 -10.68 -8.79
N GLU A 5 4.74 -11.92 -8.77
CA GLU A 5 3.71 -12.35 -9.71
C GLU A 5 2.34 -11.80 -9.34
N VAL A 6 1.66 -11.23 -10.33
CA VAL A 6 0.28 -10.75 -10.21
C VAL A 6 -0.66 -11.58 -11.10
N PRO A 7 -1.97 -11.62 -10.79
CA PRO A 7 -2.97 -12.19 -11.68
C PRO A 7 -2.94 -11.56 -13.09
N GLU A 8 -3.25 -12.35 -14.09
CA GLU A 8 -3.19 -11.92 -15.50
C GLU A 8 -4.07 -10.70 -15.80
N ASP A 9 -5.23 -10.62 -15.18
CA ASP A 9 -6.17 -9.50 -15.32
C ASP A 9 -5.69 -8.20 -14.65
N GLN A 10 -4.62 -8.28 -13.85
CA GLN A 10 -4.06 -7.13 -13.12
C GLN A 10 -2.79 -6.56 -13.76
N VAL A 11 -2.17 -7.25 -14.73
CA VAL A 11 -0.91 -6.79 -15.36
C VAL A 11 -0.99 -5.38 -15.94
N GLN A 12 -2.17 -4.98 -16.40
CA GLN A 12 -2.43 -3.64 -16.97
C GLN A 12 -2.32 -2.50 -15.94
N ASN A 13 -2.23 -2.81 -14.65
CA ASN A 13 -2.11 -1.81 -13.60
C ASN A 13 -0.64 -1.47 -13.28
N TYR A 14 0.31 -2.31 -13.71
CA TYR A 14 1.70 -2.28 -13.25
C TYR A 14 2.70 -2.27 -14.40
N GLY A 15 3.91 -1.84 -14.11
CA GLY A 15 5.06 -2.12 -14.96
C GLY A 15 5.44 -3.59 -14.89
N ILE A 16 5.51 -4.27 -16.04
CA ILE A 16 5.77 -5.70 -16.14
C ILE A 16 7.21 -5.96 -16.56
N VAL A 17 7.88 -6.76 -15.76
CA VAL A 17 9.27 -7.18 -15.96
C VAL A 17 9.30 -8.50 -16.72
N VAL A 18 10.14 -8.57 -17.75
CA VAL A 18 10.50 -9.83 -18.42
C VAL A 18 11.97 -10.10 -18.10
N ALA A 19 12.24 -11.21 -17.43
CA ALA A 19 13.58 -11.60 -17.03
C ALA A 19 13.93 -13.01 -17.56
N ASP A 20 15.23 -13.25 -17.75
CA ASP A 20 15.75 -14.58 -18.04
C ASP A 20 15.80 -15.45 -16.76
N PRO A 21 16.18 -16.74 -16.88
CA PRO A 21 16.28 -17.64 -15.72
C PRO A 21 17.27 -17.19 -14.64
N GLU A 22 18.27 -16.40 -15.00
CA GLU A 22 19.27 -15.82 -14.11
C GLU A 22 18.75 -14.56 -13.42
N GLY A 23 17.53 -14.11 -13.76
CA GLY A 23 16.89 -12.93 -13.21
C GLY A 23 17.30 -11.60 -13.88
N ARG A 24 18.08 -11.65 -14.97
CA ARG A 24 18.43 -10.47 -15.74
C ARG A 24 17.23 -9.96 -16.52
N ILE A 25 16.91 -8.67 -16.38
CA ILE A 25 15.79 -8.07 -17.10
C ILE A 25 16.14 -7.87 -18.56
N THR A 26 15.34 -8.48 -19.42
CA THR A 26 15.49 -8.43 -20.89
C THR A 26 14.49 -7.48 -21.54
N SER A 27 13.41 -7.17 -20.86
CA SER A 27 12.40 -6.23 -21.33
C SER A 27 11.58 -5.67 -20.16
N PHE A 28 11.07 -4.46 -20.32
CA PHE A 28 10.12 -3.84 -19.42
C PHE A 28 8.93 -3.31 -20.21
N GLN A 29 7.72 -3.55 -19.72
CA GLN A 29 6.48 -3.11 -20.35
C GLN A 29 5.69 -2.28 -19.34
N GLU A 30 5.48 -0.99 -19.62
CA GLU A 30 4.67 -0.13 -18.76
C GLU A 30 3.18 -0.36 -19.05
N LYS A 31 2.46 -0.88 -18.05
CA LYS A 31 1.01 -1.10 -18.07
C LYS A 31 0.49 -1.74 -19.37
N PRO A 32 1.00 -2.91 -19.77
CA PRO A 32 0.59 -3.55 -21.01
C PRO A 32 -0.86 -4.03 -20.92
N LYS A 33 -1.53 -4.17 -22.05
CA LYS A 33 -2.79 -4.90 -22.07
C LYS A 33 -2.55 -6.37 -21.71
N PRO A 34 -3.49 -7.07 -21.03
CA PRO A 34 -3.30 -8.46 -20.66
C PRO A 34 -2.84 -9.36 -21.83
N ALA A 35 -3.43 -9.21 -22.99
CA ALA A 35 -3.07 -9.99 -24.20
C ALA A 35 -1.66 -9.65 -24.77
N GLU A 36 -1.06 -8.54 -24.37
CA GLU A 36 0.26 -8.08 -24.84
C GLU A 36 1.36 -8.29 -23.78
N ALA A 37 0.98 -8.65 -22.55
CA ALA A 37 1.90 -8.86 -21.44
C ALA A 37 2.75 -10.13 -21.71
N ARG A 38 4.08 -9.97 -21.67
CA ARG A 38 5.02 -11.08 -21.88
C ARG A 38 5.38 -11.82 -20.60
N SER A 39 4.95 -11.31 -19.46
CA SER A 39 5.18 -11.85 -18.13
C SER A 39 4.05 -11.43 -17.21
N ARG A 40 3.96 -12.04 -16.03
CA ARG A 40 3.10 -11.59 -14.93
C ARG A 40 3.89 -11.01 -13.75
N LEU A 41 5.19 -10.80 -13.96
CA LEU A 41 6.09 -10.30 -12.94
C LEU A 41 5.98 -8.78 -12.86
N ALA A 42 5.21 -8.28 -11.90
CA ALA A 42 5.00 -6.85 -11.69
C ALA A 42 6.15 -6.22 -10.90
N SER A 43 6.60 -5.07 -11.34
CA SER A 43 7.51 -4.21 -10.58
C SER A 43 6.79 -3.60 -9.37
N THR A 44 7.38 -3.73 -8.19
CA THR A 44 6.77 -3.26 -6.93
C THR A 44 7.06 -1.80 -6.58
N GLY A 45 7.86 -1.10 -7.39
CA GLY A 45 8.32 0.24 -7.05
C GLY A 45 9.50 0.26 -6.08
N ILE A 46 10.05 -0.91 -5.71
CA ILE A 46 11.21 -1.02 -4.82
C ILE A 46 12.46 -1.28 -5.67
N TYR A 47 13.39 -0.33 -5.64
CA TYR A 47 14.59 -0.36 -6.46
C TYR A 47 15.84 -0.13 -5.62
N ILE A 48 16.94 -0.76 -6.03
CA ILE A 48 18.28 -0.45 -5.56
C ILE A 48 19.12 -0.16 -6.81
N PHE A 49 19.67 1.03 -6.89
CA PHE A 49 20.52 1.48 -8.00
C PHE A 49 21.94 1.71 -7.55
N GLU A 50 22.89 1.36 -8.40
CA GLU A 50 24.25 1.91 -8.31
C GLU A 50 24.19 3.42 -8.59
N PRO A 51 24.99 4.25 -7.89
CA PRO A 51 24.97 5.71 -8.07
C PRO A 51 25.14 6.15 -9.54
N SER A 52 25.93 5.43 -10.31
CA SER A 52 26.16 5.68 -11.73
C SER A 52 24.91 5.58 -12.62
N VAL A 53 23.88 4.93 -12.15
CA VAL A 53 22.58 4.87 -12.86
C VAL A 53 21.92 6.26 -12.90
N ILE A 54 22.12 7.05 -11.84
CA ILE A 54 21.56 8.40 -11.76
C ILE A 54 22.17 9.34 -12.82
N ASP A 55 23.42 9.08 -13.24
CA ASP A 55 24.08 9.85 -14.28
C ASP A 55 23.42 9.67 -15.67
N LEU A 56 22.59 8.64 -15.82
CA LEU A 56 21.79 8.42 -17.03
C LEU A 56 20.53 9.29 -17.09
N VAL A 57 20.15 9.90 -15.97
CA VAL A 57 18.97 10.77 -15.89
C VAL A 57 19.38 12.18 -16.32
N PRO A 58 18.79 12.73 -17.39
CA PRO A 58 19.14 14.06 -17.85
C PRO A 58 18.76 15.14 -16.83
N PRO A 59 19.64 16.08 -16.50
CA PRO A 59 19.32 17.13 -15.53
C PRO A 59 18.27 18.10 -16.05
N GLY A 60 17.41 18.56 -15.15
CA GLY A 60 16.48 19.66 -15.41
C GLY A 60 15.27 19.31 -16.28
N GLN A 61 15.01 18.04 -16.53
CA GLN A 61 13.82 17.56 -17.25
C GLN A 61 13.15 16.39 -16.54
N GLU A 62 11.87 16.22 -16.78
CA GLU A 62 11.12 15.06 -16.30
C GLU A 62 11.64 13.78 -16.96
N PHE A 63 11.92 12.78 -16.15
CA PHE A 63 12.44 11.50 -16.62
C PHE A 63 11.85 10.36 -15.80
N ASP A 64 10.98 9.56 -16.41
CA ASP A 64 10.25 8.49 -15.75
C ASP A 64 11.06 7.19 -15.68
N ILE A 65 11.07 6.55 -14.51
CA ILE A 65 11.85 5.34 -14.27
C ILE A 65 11.33 4.16 -15.11
N GLY A 66 10.03 3.96 -15.17
CA GLY A 66 9.42 2.81 -15.85
C GLY A 66 9.47 2.92 -17.37
N SER A 67 9.04 4.04 -17.90
CA SER A 67 8.91 4.25 -19.35
C SER A 67 10.19 4.72 -20.04
N GLN A 68 11.17 5.25 -19.30
CA GLN A 68 12.40 5.82 -19.90
C GLN A 68 13.67 5.16 -19.35
N LEU A 69 13.90 5.14 -18.04
CA LEU A 69 15.15 4.61 -17.48
C LEU A 69 15.28 3.10 -17.69
N PHE A 70 14.25 2.32 -17.41
CA PHE A 70 14.34 0.87 -17.53
C PHE A 70 14.55 0.38 -18.95
N PRO A 71 13.84 0.88 -19.98
CA PRO A 71 14.15 0.59 -21.37
C PRO A 71 15.60 0.98 -21.75
N LEU A 72 16.07 2.14 -21.28
CA LEU A 72 17.45 2.59 -21.53
C LEU A 72 18.50 1.65 -20.92
N LEU A 73 18.26 1.14 -19.70
CA LEU A 73 19.15 0.15 -19.05
C LEU A 73 19.23 -1.14 -19.85
N VAL A 74 18.09 -1.61 -20.37
CA VAL A 74 18.01 -2.80 -21.22
C VAL A 74 18.75 -2.56 -22.54
N GLU A 75 18.49 -1.45 -23.22
CA GLU A 75 19.14 -1.07 -24.48
C GLU A 75 20.68 -0.99 -24.34
N LYS A 76 21.14 -0.36 -23.27
CA LYS A 76 22.57 -0.23 -22.95
C LYS A 76 23.19 -1.50 -22.38
N GLN A 77 22.42 -2.60 -22.27
CA GLN A 77 22.85 -3.88 -21.71
C GLN A 77 23.48 -3.75 -20.30
N GLN A 78 23.03 -2.78 -19.51
CA GLN A 78 23.50 -2.61 -18.15
C GLN A 78 23.13 -3.83 -17.28
N PRO A 79 23.92 -4.14 -16.22
CA PRO A 79 23.53 -5.14 -15.23
C PRO A 79 22.23 -4.72 -14.54
N PHE A 80 21.11 -5.29 -14.98
CA PHE A 80 19.77 -4.94 -14.51
C PHE A 80 19.00 -6.20 -14.19
N TYR A 81 18.63 -6.40 -12.90
CA TYR A 81 18.09 -7.66 -12.40
C TYR A 81 16.78 -7.45 -11.66
N ALA A 82 15.91 -8.45 -11.77
CA ALA A 82 14.72 -8.59 -10.96
C ALA A 82 14.91 -9.67 -9.88
N GLN A 83 14.47 -9.36 -8.68
CA GLN A 83 14.26 -10.35 -7.63
C GLN A 83 12.77 -10.66 -7.51
N ASN A 84 12.37 -11.85 -7.95
CA ASN A 84 11.02 -12.35 -7.71
C ASN A 84 10.92 -12.76 -6.24
N ARG A 85 10.01 -12.10 -5.48
CA ARG A 85 9.77 -12.37 -4.06
C ARG A 85 8.27 -12.45 -3.79
N PHE A 86 7.89 -13.39 -2.97
CA PHE A 86 6.53 -13.46 -2.44
C PHE A 86 6.48 -12.71 -1.09
N PHE A 87 5.68 -11.66 -1.02
CA PHE A 87 5.42 -10.87 0.19
C PHE A 87 4.11 -10.12 0.06
N ASN A 88 3.56 -9.68 1.16
CA ASN A 88 2.40 -8.80 1.14
C ASN A 88 2.80 -7.46 0.55
N TRP A 89 2.27 -7.17 -0.63
CA TRP A 89 2.49 -5.91 -1.33
C TRP A 89 1.16 -5.36 -1.81
N ILE A 90 0.94 -4.10 -1.55
CA ILE A 90 -0.26 -3.39 -1.96
C ILE A 90 0.16 -2.04 -2.52
N ASP A 91 -0.19 -1.80 -3.77
CA ASP A 91 -0.05 -0.49 -4.40
C ASP A 91 -1.28 0.36 -4.04
N ILE A 92 -1.06 1.46 -3.31
CA ILE A 92 -2.12 2.39 -2.92
C ILE A 92 -2.20 3.52 -3.96
N GLY A 93 -2.73 3.20 -5.13
CA GLY A 93 -2.87 4.14 -6.23
C GLY A 93 -4.20 4.91 -6.24
N ARG A 94 -5.22 4.42 -5.54
CA ARG A 94 -6.57 5.00 -5.52
C ARG A 94 -7.11 5.06 -4.10
N VAL A 95 -8.08 5.95 -3.86
CA VAL A 95 -8.78 6.06 -2.56
C VAL A 95 -9.44 4.73 -2.17
N SER A 96 -9.98 3.98 -3.13
CA SER A 96 -10.54 2.65 -2.91
C SER A 96 -9.52 1.64 -2.38
N ASP A 97 -8.28 1.70 -2.89
CA ASP A 97 -7.20 0.81 -2.48
C ASP A 97 -6.78 1.13 -1.04
N TYR A 98 -6.63 2.43 -0.74
CA TYR A 98 -6.35 2.90 0.62
C TYR A 98 -7.43 2.44 1.62
N TRP A 99 -8.71 2.64 1.27
CA TRP A 99 -9.82 2.21 2.11
C TRP A 99 -9.83 0.70 2.32
N ALA A 100 -9.63 -0.08 1.26
CA ALA A 100 -9.57 -1.54 1.34
C ALA A 100 -8.44 -2.03 2.27
N VAL A 101 -7.25 -1.39 2.18
CA VAL A 101 -6.11 -1.70 3.06
C VAL A 101 -6.45 -1.39 4.52
N CYS A 102 -7.04 -0.23 4.81
CA CYS A 102 -7.46 0.11 6.17
C CYS A 102 -8.43 -0.93 6.74
N GLN A 103 -9.37 -1.42 5.93
CA GLN A 103 -10.30 -2.48 6.32
C GLN A 103 -9.60 -3.80 6.64
N ARG A 104 -8.62 -4.20 5.82
CA ARG A 104 -7.82 -5.41 6.03
C ARG A 104 -6.99 -5.33 7.31
N VAL A 105 -6.33 -4.19 7.52
CA VAL A 105 -5.54 -3.94 8.76
C VAL A 105 -6.44 -4.03 10.00
N LEU A 106 -7.60 -3.37 9.98
CA LEU A 106 -8.55 -3.43 11.10
C LEU A 106 -9.03 -4.85 11.41
N ARG A 107 -9.22 -5.68 10.39
CA ARG A 107 -9.62 -7.09 10.56
C ARG A 107 -8.48 -8.02 10.97
N GLY A 108 -7.24 -7.51 11.05
CA GLY A 108 -6.06 -8.33 11.36
C GLY A 108 -5.66 -9.26 10.21
N GLU A 109 -6.01 -8.93 8.98
CA GLU A 109 -5.65 -9.71 7.78
C GLU A 109 -4.21 -9.43 7.30
N GLU A 110 -3.52 -8.49 7.95
CA GLU A 110 -2.15 -8.08 7.64
C GLU A 110 -1.22 -8.41 8.82
N ASP A 111 -0.62 -9.58 8.81
CA ASP A 111 0.14 -10.15 9.94
C ASP A 111 1.35 -9.29 10.39
N GLN A 112 1.88 -8.45 9.50
CA GLN A 112 3.04 -7.61 9.80
C GLN A 112 2.67 -6.19 10.26
N MET A 113 1.39 -5.84 10.24
CA MET A 113 0.89 -4.53 10.65
C MET A 113 0.36 -4.61 12.08
N GLN A 114 0.97 -3.83 12.97
CA GLN A 114 0.45 -3.66 14.31
C GLN A 114 -0.53 -2.49 14.36
N MET A 115 -1.67 -2.69 15.01
CA MET A 115 -2.62 -1.60 15.24
C MET A 115 -1.96 -0.54 16.15
N PRO A 116 -2.03 0.74 15.76
CA PRO A 116 -1.55 1.80 16.63
C PRO A 116 -2.44 1.92 17.88
N GLY A 117 -1.88 2.46 18.96
CA GLY A 117 -2.60 2.66 20.22
C GLY A 117 -2.64 1.42 21.10
N THR A 118 -3.56 1.43 22.05
CA THR A 118 -3.75 0.33 23.03
C THR A 118 -5.09 -0.34 22.78
N GLU A 119 -5.12 -1.66 22.73
CA GLU A 119 -6.37 -2.42 22.72
C GLU A 119 -7.01 -2.35 24.09
N VAL A 120 -8.13 -1.65 24.19
CA VAL A 120 -8.85 -1.40 25.45
C VAL A 120 -10.04 -2.35 25.67
N ARG A 121 -10.55 -2.91 24.57
CA ARG A 121 -11.56 -3.99 24.51
C ARG A 121 -11.25 -4.85 23.29
N PRO A 122 -11.69 -6.10 23.23
CA PRO A 122 -11.46 -6.94 22.06
C PRO A 122 -11.87 -6.26 20.75
N GLY A 123 -10.89 -6.06 19.84
CA GLY A 123 -11.10 -5.38 18.56
C GLY A 123 -11.29 -3.86 18.64
N VAL A 124 -11.00 -3.21 19.79
CA VAL A 124 -11.10 -1.75 19.93
C VAL A 124 -9.78 -1.17 20.38
N TRP A 125 -9.08 -0.47 19.47
CA TRP A 125 -7.80 0.19 19.74
C TRP A 125 -7.99 1.69 19.89
N VAL A 126 -7.33 2.28 20.90
CA VAL A 126 -7.47 3.69 21.24
C VAL A 126 -6.11 4.36 21.35
N GLY A 127 -5.96 5.49 20.71
CA GLY A 127 -4.79 6.35 20.81
C GLY A 127 -4.74 7.14 22.13
N LEU A 128 -3.66 7.92 22.30
CA LEU A 128 -3.42 8.70 23.50
C LEU A 128 -4.40 9.88 23.64
N ASN A 129 -4.68 10.28 24.87
CA ASN A 129 -5.49 11.47 25.21
C ASN A 129 -6.89 11.47 24.58
N THR A 130 -7.49 10.31 24.38
CA THR A 130 -8.90 10.20 23.96
C THR A 130 -9.83 10.41 25.16
N ARG A 131 -11.00 10.99 24.90
CA ARG A 131 -12.08 11.15 25.87
C ARG A 131 -13.30 10.39 25.39
N ILE A 132 -13.67 9.34 26.10
CA ILE A 132 -14.78 8.45 25.78
C ILE A 132 -15.54 8.13 27.05
N ASP A 133 -16.82 8.39 27.04
CA ASP A 133 -17.72 7.92 28.12
C ASP A 133 -18.17 6.49 27.80
N TRP A 134 -17.40 5.54 28.32
CA TRP A 134 -17.58 4.12 28.05
C TRP A 134 -18.91 3.53 28.53
N ASP A 135 -19.63 4.22 29.39
CA ASP A 135 -20.92 3.77 29.93
C ASP A 135 -22.08 4.10 28.97
N THR A 136 -21.89 5.07 28.10
CA THR A 136 -22.94 5.57 27.20
C THR A 136 -22.65 5.34 25.71
N VAL A 137 -21.39 5.02 25.35
CA VAL A 137 -20.97 4.81 23.95
C VAL A 137 -21.05 3.32 23.60
N HIS A 138 -21.66 3.02 22.45
CA HIS A 138 -21.75 1.67 21.91
C HIS A 138 -20.73 1.47 20.78
N ILE A 139 -19.75 0.59 20.99
CA ILE A 139 -18.72 0.28 20.01
C ILE A 139 -18.70 -1.22 19.72
N THR A 140 -18.85 -1.56 18.43
CA THR A 140 -18.71 -2.94 17.94
C THR A 140 -17.49 -2.98 17.03
N GLY A 141 -16.43 -3.71 17.42
CA GLY A 141 -15.18 -3.80 16.68
C GLY A 141 -15.27 -4.57 15.35
N PRO A 142 -14.19 -4.52 14.53
CA PRO A 142 -12.91 -3.87 14.79
C PRO A 142 -12.97 -2.34 14.60
N VAL A 143 -12.45 -1.58 15.57
CA VAL A 143 -12.46 -0.13 15.55
C VAL A 143 -11.12 0.44 16.03
N TYR A 144 -10.58 1.40 15.30
CA TYR A 144 -9.48 2.24 15.77
C TYR A 144 -9.95 3.67 16.02
N ILE A 145 -9.58 4.23 17.18
CA ILE A 145 -9.88 5.59 17.59
C ILE A 145 -8.55 6.35 17.78
N GLY A 146 -8.31 7.33 16.93
CA GLY A 146 -7.08 8.12 16.93
C GLY A 146 -6.89 8.98 18.17
N SER A 147 -5.64 9.35 18.45
CA SER A 147 -5.26 10.18 19.60
C SER A 147 -6.00 11.51 19.63
N SER A 148 -6.25 12.06 20.83
CA SER A 148 -6.91 13.35 21.06
C SER A 148 -8.33 13.44 20.50
N THR A 149 -8.97 12.30 20.26
CA THR A 149 -10.37 12.22 19.83
C THR A 149 -11.30 12.37 21.04
N CYS A 150 -12.42 13.04 20.84
CA CYS A 150 -13.50 13.17 21.83
C CYS A 150 -14.76 12.51 21.28
N ILE A 151 -15.32 11.59 22.05
CA ILE A 151 -16.57 10.91 21.73
C ILE A 151 -17.59 11.25 22.81
N GLU A 152 -18.63 11.97 22.42
CA GLU A 152 -19.69 12.43 23.31
C GLU A 152 -20.67 11.27 23.64
N PRO A 153 -21.52 11.42 24.66
CA PRO A 153 -22.46 10.38 25.09
C PRO A 153 -23.40 9.88 23.99
N GLY A 154 -23.81 8.59 24.06
CA GLY A 154 -24.79 8.00 23.18
C GLY A 154 -24.31 7.77 21.73
N VAL A 155 -23.03 7.95 21.44
CA VAL A 155 -22.46 7.65 20.12
C VAL A 155 -22.44 6.14 19.87
N THR A 156 -22.76 5.74 18.63
CA THR A 156 -22.64 4.34 18.16
C THR A 156 -21.59 4.26 17.07
N ILE A 157 -20.63 3.34 17.23
CA ILE A 157 -19.57 3.09 16.23
C ILE A 157 -19.63 1.61 15.84
N GLU A 158 -19.78 1.34 14.54
CA GLU A 158 -19.83 -0.02 14.01
C GLU A 158 -18.57 -0.25 13.15
N GLY A 159 -17.83 -1.31 13.48
CA GLY A 159 -16.66 -1.72 12.73
C GLY A 159 -16.98 -2.46 11.43
N PRO A 160 -16.01 -2.54 10.53
CA PRO A 160 -14.64 -2.03 10.64
C PRO A 160 -14.56 -0.52 10.41
N THR A 161 -14.15 0.25 11.42
CA THR A 161 -14.13 1.72 11.38
C THR A 161 -12.80 2.28 11.89
N TRP A 162 -12.28 3.28 11.17
CA TRP A 162 -11.07 4.02 11.54
C TRP A 162 -11.43 5.48 11.80
N ILE A 163 -11.35 5.92 13.06
CA ILE A 163 -11.53 7.30 13.46
C ILE A 163 -10.16 7.98 13.50
N GLY A 164 -10.00 9.06 12.75
CA GLY A 164 -8.74 9.82 12.70
C GLY A 164 -8.42 10.56 14.00
N HIS A 165 -7.17 11.03 14.11
CA HIS A 165 -6.72 11.83 15.26
C HIS A 165 -7.49 13.14 15.36
N GLY A 166 -7.73 13.61 16.59
CA GLY A 166 -8.36 14.91 16.86
C GLY A 166 -9.82 15.01 16.42
N SER A 167 -10.48 13.88 16.18
CA SER A 167 -11.89 13.86 15.78
C SER A 167 -12.82 14.21 16.94
N LEU A 168 -13.98 14.75 16.60
CA LEU A 168 -15.08 14.98 17.54
C LEU A 168 -16.35 14.31 17.03
N LEU A 169 -16.79 13.29 17.74
CA LEU A 169 -18.08 12.62 17.50
C LEU A 169 -19.11 13.19 18.47
N ARG A 170 -20.12 13.85 17.91
CA ARG A 170 -21.17 14.51 18.69
C ARG A 170 -22.16 13.52 19.27
N GLU A 171 -22.82 13.95 20.35
CA GLU A 171 -23.85 13.18 21.04
C GLU A 171 -24.85 12.51 20.09
N GLY A 172 -25.07 11.22 20.29
CA GLY A 172 -26.02 10.40 19.53
C GLY A 172 -25.65 10.12 18.06
N SER A 173 -24.45 10.55 17.59
CA SER A 173 -24.03 10.26 16.21
C SER A 173 -23.78 8.78 15.98
N LYS A 174 -23.89 8.34 14.72
CA LYS A 174 -23.60 6.96 14.27
C LYS A 174 -22.52 6.98 13.19
N VAL A 175 -21.55 6.09 13.31
CA VAL A 175 -20.43 5.94 12.39
C VAL A 175 -20.29 4.46 12.02
#